data_b9762b70a1ffa1bcbb5d666bb1c5d7bd
#
_entry.id   b9762b70a1ffa1bcbb5d666bb1c5d7bd
#
_cell.length_a   1.000
_cell.length_b   1.000
_cell.length_c   1.000
_cell.angle_alpha   90.00
_cell.angle_beta   90.00
_cell.angle_gamma   90.00
#
_symmetry.space_group_name_H-M   'P 1'
#
loop_
_entity.id
_entity.type
_entity.pdbx_description
1 polymer ?
#
loop_
_entity_poly.entity_id
_entity_poly.type
_entity_poly.pdbx_seq_one_letter_code
_entity_poly.pdbx_strand_id
1 'polypeptide(L)'
;MFSKDEWTQQEFFKNKNELEKNGTKVVLIDTILKPIDNVETMVYNPPLMKQFPQNSVFVFYCDTGKTTKERLEYYKKKFPSHKCISLKGGRA
;
A
#
# COMPACT_ATOMS: atom_id res chain seq x y z
N MET A 1 1.31 -10.17 -13.44
CA MET A 1 0.26 -9.95 -12.55
C MET A 1 0.70 -9.99 -11.10
N PHE A 2 0.07 -9.19 -10.26
CA PHE A 2 0.52 -9.01 -8.89
C PHE A 2 -0.18 -10.01 -7.97
N SER A 3 0.30 -11.27 -8.02
CA SER A 3 -0.20 -12.33 -7.13
C SER A 3 0.45 -12.26 -5.75
N LYS A 4 1.54 -11.50 -5.62
CA LYS A 4 2.21 -11.33 -4.33
C LYS A 4 1.41 -10.40 -3.42
N ASP A 5 1.43 -10.70 -2.13
CA ASP A 5 0.84 -9.83 -1.12
C ASP A 5 1.87 -8.86 -0.53
N GLU A 6 3.12 -8.97 -0.90
CA GLU A 6 4.20 -8.10 -0.43
C GLU A 6 5.02 -7.58 -1.61
N TRP A 7 5.43 -6.30 -1.50
CA TRP A 7 6.39 -5.70 -2.43
C TRP A 7 7.56 -5.16 -1.62
N THR A 8 8.77 -5.27 -2.18
CA THR A 8 9.93 -4.55 -1.66
C THR A 8 9.78 -3.07 -2.06
N GLN A 9 10.62 -2.20 -1.49
CA GLN A 9 10.60 -0.78 -1.89
C GLN A 9 10.90 -0.63 -3.38
N GLN A 10 11.85 -1.39 -3.92
CA GLN A 10 12.14 -1.36 -5.34
C GLN A 10 10.96 -1.78 -6.19
N GLU A 11 10.29 -2.86 -5.78
CA GLU A 11 9.09 -3.33 -6.47
C GLU A 11 7.96 -2.30 -6.38
N PHE A 12 7.85 -1.62 -5.24
CA PHE A 12 6.85 -0.57 -5.08
C PHE A 12 7.03 0.54 -6.12
N PHE A 13 8.24 1.06 -6.25
CA PHE A 13 8.48 2.15 -7.21
C PHE A 13 8.26 1.70 -8.65
N LYS A 14 8.74 0.53 -9.00
CA LYS A 14 8.56 -0.02 -10.34
C LYS A 14 7.08 -0.23 -10.65
N ASN A 15 6.38 -0.90 -9.76
CA ASN A 15 4.96 -1.24 -9.98
C ASN A 15 4.08 0.01 -9.95
N LYS A 16 4.38 0.96 -9.08
CA LYS A 16 3.66 2.23 -9.03
C LYS A 16 3.73 2.94 -10.37
N ASN A 17 4.94 3.06 -10.96
CA ASN A 17 5.09 3.72 -12.25
C ASN A 17 4.30 3.03 -13.34
N GLU A 18 4.40 1.70 -13.42
CA GLU A 18 3.70 0.93 -14.45
C GLU A 18 2.18 1.01 -14.30
N LEU A 19 1.68 0.86 -13.08
CA LEU A 19 0.25 0.88 -12.83
C LEU A 19 -0.35 2.26 -13.07
N GLU A 20 0.34 3.31 -12.65
CA GLU A 20 -0.16 4.67 -12.84
C GLU A 20 -0.16 5.08 -14.32
N LYS A 21 0.74 4.55 -15.12
CA LYS A 21 0.70 4.74 -16.57
C LYS A 21 -0.55 4.15 -17.18
N ASN A 22 -1.09 3.09 -16.57
CA ASN A 22 -2.28 2.40 -17.04
C ASN A 22 -3.56 2.91 -16.36
N GLY A 23 -3.47 4.00 -15.61
CA GLY A 23 -4.62 4.61 -14.98
C GLY A 23 -5.00 4.04 -13.62
N THR A 24 -4.15 3.18 -13.03
CA THR A 24 -4.39 2.61 -11.71
C THR A 24 -3.69 3.44 -10.65
N LYS A 25 -4.44 3.92 -9.66
CA LYS A 25 -3.87 4.71 -8.56
C LYS A 25 -3.18 3.78 -7.56
N VAL A 26 -1.98 4.14 -7.16
CA VAL A 26 -1.20 3.40 -6.15
C VAL A 26 -0.93 4.36 -4.99
N VAL A 27 -1.32 3.97 -3.78
CA VAL A 27 -1.22 4.82 -2.59
C VAL A 27 -0.40 4.11 -1.53
N LEU A 28 0.62 4.80 -1.00
CA LEU A 28 1.44 4.27 0.08
C LEU A 28 0.81 4.70 1.41
N ILE A 29 0.36 3.72 2.20
CA ILE A 29 -0.40 3.96 3.43
C ILE A 29 0.51 3.83 4.65
N ASP A 30 0.58 4.92 5.41
CA ASP A 30 1.36 5.01 6.63
C ASP A 30 0.53 4.52 7.83
N THR A 31 0.95 3.44 8.46
CA THR A 31 0.25 2.90 9.63
C THR A 31 0.92 3.26 10.95
N ILE A 32 2.00 4.06 10.93
CA ILE A 32 2.80 4.36 12.12
C ILE A 32 3.04 5.86 12.32
N LEU A 33 2.42 6.71 11.49
CA LEU A 33 2.58 8.16 11.55
C LEU A 33 4.03 8.60 11.36
N LYS A 34 4.76 7.92 10.49
CA LYS A 34 6.15 8.24 10.16
C LYS A 34 6.31 8.23 8.65
N PRO A 35 6.11 9.37 7.98
CA PRO A 35 6.23 9.44 6.52
C PRO A 35 7.63 9.05 6.04
N ILE A 36 7.69 8.52 4.82
CA ILE A 36 8.98 8.24 4.17
C ILE A 36 9.36 9.48 3.38
N ASP A 37 10.60 9.95 3.55
CA ASP A 37 11.08 11.13 2.85
C ASP A 37 11.05 10.94 1.34
N ASN A 38 10.69 12.01 0.63
CA ASN A 38 10.67 12.06 -0.85
C ASN A 38 9.65 11.10 -1.48
N VAL A 39 8.72 10.57 -0.69
CA VAL A 39 7.65 9.70 -1.21
C VAL A 39 6.32 10.20 -0.67
N GLU A 40 5.34 10.30 -1.55
CA GLU A 40 3.99 10.68 -1.12
C GLU A 40 3.37 9.55 -0.32
N THR A 41 2.96 9.85 0.90
CA THR A 41 2.32 8.88 1.78
C THR A 41 0.99 9.44 2.28
N MET A 42 0.10 8.54 2.70
CA MET A 42 -1.18 8.89 3.28
C MET A 42 -1.32 8.14 4.59
N VAL A 43 -1.71 8.84 5.66
CA VAL A 43 -1.98 8.20 6.95
C VAL A 43 -3.19 7.28 6.80
N TYR A 44 -3.15 6.11 7.45
CA TYR A 44 -4.24 5.16 7.42
C TYR A 44 -5.55 5.84 7.85
N ASN A 45 -6.49 5.91 6.94
CA ASN A 45 -7.76 6.60 7.15
C ASN A 45 -8.82 5.91 6.29
N PRO A 46 -9.52 4.90 6.82
CA PRO A 46 -10.47 4.12 6.03
C PRO A 46 -11.53 4.95 5.29
N PRO A 47 -12.19 5.94 5.90
CA PRO A 47 -13.16 6.74 5.16
C PRO A 47 -12.60 7.43 3.92
N LEU A 48 -11.40 8.01 4.02
CA LEU A 48 -10.75 8.64 2.88
C LEU A 48 -10.24 7.61 1.87
N MET A 49 -9.68 6.50 2.38
CA MET A 49 -9.17 5.45 1.52
C MET A 49 -10.27 4.85 0.63
N LYS A 50 -11.47 4.70 1.18
CA LYS A 50 -12.59 4.15 0.42
C LYS A 50 -13.10 5.06 -0.69
N GLN A 51 -12.69 6.32 -0.69
CA GLN A 51 -13.06 7.28 -1.74
C GLN A 51 -12.20 7.12 -2.99
N PHE A 52 -11.08 6.42 -2.91
CA PHE A 52 -10.27 6.15 -4.09
C PHE A 52 -11.01 5.23 -5.06
N PRO A 53 -10.74 5.32 -6.37
CA PRO A 53 -11.38 4.45 -7.34
C PRO A 53 -11.20 2.98 -6.99
N GLN A 54 -12.20 2.16 -7.31
CA GLN A 54 -12.08 0.71 -7.19
C GLN A 54 -10.89 0.26 -8.02
N ASN A 55 -10.23 -0.81 -7.59
CA ASN A 55 -9.00 -1.33 -8.19
C ASN A 55 -7.76 -0.52 -7.88
N SER A 56 -7.86 0.56 -7.08
CA SER A 56 -6.68 1.22 -6.56
C SER A 56 -5.87 0.24 -5.72
N VAL A 57 -4.56 0.45 -5.67
CA VAL A 57 -3.65 -0.41 -4.90
C VAL A 57 -3.20 0.36 -3.66
N PHE A 58 -3.46 -0.21 -2.49
CA PHE A 58 -2.99 0.34 -1.23
C PHE A 58 -1.78 -0.47 -0.77
N VAL A 59 -0.65 0.19 -0.61
CA VAL A 59 0.57 -0.44 -0.10
C VAL A 59 0.77 0.04 1.33
N PHE A 60 0.59 -0.87 2.28
CA PHE A 60 0.67 -0.55 3.71
C PHE A 60 2.09 -0.75 4.21
N TYR A 61 2.61 0.18 4.98
CA TYR A 61 3.94 0.02 5.57
C TYR A 61 3.95 0.31 7.06
N CYS A 62 4.89 -0.30 7.74
CA CYS A 62 5.21 -0.05 9.15
C CYS A 62 6.73 0.05 9.26
N ASP A 63 7.29 -0.07 10.46
CA ASP A 63 8.76 0.06 10.63
C ASP A 63 9.52 -1.05 9.90
N THR A 64 9.09 -2.29 10.02
CA THR A 64 9.81 -3.45 9.46
C THR A 64 9.01 -4.27 8.45
N GLY A 65 7.73 -3.94 8.25
CA GLY A 65 6.86 -4.72 7.38
C GLY A 65 6.19 -5.91 8.06
N LYS A 66 6.58 -6.25 9.29
CA LYS A 66 6.02 -7.41 9.99
C LYS A 66 4.57 -7.19 10.39
N THR A 67 4.27 -6.04 11.00
CA THR A 67 2.91 -5.73 11.45
C THR A 67 1.94 -5.64 10.28
N THR A 68 2.33 -4.96 9.20
CA THR A 68 1.45 -4.83 8.04
C THR A 68 1.23 -6.17 7.36
N LYS A 69 2.23 -7.03 7.34
CA LYS A 69 2.08 -8.38 6.80
C LYS A 69 1.08 -9.19 7.62
N GLU A 70 1.19 -9.14 8.95
CA GLU A 70 0.28 -9.86 9.84
C GLU A 70 -1.15 -9.35 9.74
N ARG A 71 -1.35 -8.06 9.48
CA ARG A 71 -2.67 -7.43 9.38
C ARG A 71 -3.23 -7.40 7.97
N LEU A 72 -2.53 -7.94 7.01
CA LEU A 72 -2.93 -7.82 5.61
C LEU A 72 -4.31 -8.42 5.34
N GLU A 73 -4.63 -9.56 5.95
CA GLU A 73 -5.95 -10.17 5.80
C GLU A 73 -7.07 -9.27 6.34
N TYR A 74 -6.80 -8.57 7.44
CA TYR A 74 -7.74 -7.59 7.97
C TYR A 74 -7.96 -6.45 6.96
N TYR A 75 -6.89 -5.94 6.37
CA TYR A 75 -7.00 -4.87 5.38
C TYR A 75 -7.77 -5.33 4.14
N LYS A 76 -7.53 -6.55 3.70
CA LYS A 76 -8.26 -7.11 2.55
C LYS A 76 -9.75 -7.19 2.80
N LYS A 77 -10.15 -7.55 4.01
CA LYS A 77 -11.55 -7.60 4.39
C LYS A 77 -12.16 -6.19 4.51
N LYS A 78 -11.38 -5.24 4.97
CA LYS A 78 -11.82 -3.86 5.13
C LYS A 78 -11.97 -3.15 3.79
N PHE A 79 -11.12 -3.48 2.82
CA PHE A 79 -11.11 -2.85 1.51
C PHE A 79 -11.28 -3.90 0.40
N PRO A 80 -12.46 -4.56 0.33
CA PRO A 80 -12.63 -5.67 -0.62
C PRO A 80 -12.60 -5.24 -2.09
N SER A 81 -12.82 -3.95 -2.37
CA SER A 81 -12.81 -3.43 -3.75
C SER A 81 -11.45 -2.88 -4.16
N HIS A 82 -10.45 -2.98 -3.29
CA HIS A 82 -9.11 -2.46 -3.54
C HIS A 82 -8.08 -3.56 -3.33
N LYS A 83 -6.94 -3.43 -4.00
CA LYS A 83 -5.86 -4.37 -3.79
C LYS A 83 -5.02 -3.91 -2.61
N CYS A 84 -4.71 -4.84 -1.70
CA CYS A 84 -3.94 -4.54 -0.50
C CYS A 84 -2.60 -5.27 -0.53
N ILE A 85 -1.52 -4.54 -0.35
CA ILE A 85 -0.14 -5.03 -0.41
C ILE A 85 0.59 -4.57 0.85
N SER A 86 1.46 -5.41 1.39
CA SER A 86 2.34 -5.04 2.50
C SER A 86 3.71 -4.69 1.94
N LEU A 87 4.28 -3.56 2.39
CA LEU A 87 5.63 -3.17 1.97
C LEU A 87 6.65 -3.96 2.79
N LYS A 88 7.34 -4.88 2.13
CA LYS A 88 8.34 -5.72 2.77
C LYS A 88 9.51 -4.86 3.25
N GLY A 89 9.93 -5.08 4.49
CA GLY A 89 10.98 -4.27 5.09
C GLY A 89 10.47 -2.95 5.63
N GLY A 90 9.25 -2.58 5.30
CA GLY A 90 8.63 -1.36 5.79
C GLY A 90 9.41 -0.12 5.43
N ARG A 91 9.54 0.77 6.41
CA ARG A 91 10.24 2.04 6.29
C ARG A 91 11.76 1.88 6.33
N ALA A 92 12.20 0.77 6.88
CA ALA A 92 13.63 0.51 7.09
C ALA A 92 14.40 0.34 5.79
#